data_197d118932b1914ba7deb85c5f95c3f8
#
_entry.id   197d118932b1914ba7deb85c5f95c3f8
#
_cell.length_a   1.000
_cell.length_b   1.000
_cell.length_c   1.000
_cell.angle_alpha   90.00
_cell.angle_beta   90.00
_cell.angle_gamma   90.00
#
_symmetry.space_group_name_H-M   'P 1'
#
loop_
_entity.id
_entity.type
_entity.pdbx_description
1 polymer ?
#
loop_
_entity_poly.entity_id
_entity_poly.type
_entity_poly.pdbx_seq_one_letter_code
_entity_poly.pdbx_strand_id
1 'polypeptide(L)'
;HNFDKIREDEVIHYYHLYTKFKDQNSLIDFEDMLHKALHQDIIFPSYKILMVDECQDLSKLEWKVIAKLAKKSEEFYMAGDDDQAIYHWKGCDIRIFQKWSCRQKIILPHTHRLPKKIYTLARKVVRNIETRLGNDYKCRPTKEKEEG
;
A
#
# COMPACT_ATOMS: atom_id res chain seq x y z
N HIS A 1 -8.46 -31.30 3.26
CA HIS A 1 -9.08 -30.73 2.07
C HIS A 1 -7.96 -30.51 1.04
N ASN A 2 -7.90 -31.36 0.02
CA ASN A 2 -7.11 -31.11 -1.16
C ASN A 2 -7.74 -29.90 -1.86
N PHE A 3 -7.12 -28.74 -1.75
CA PHE A 3 -7.28 -27.71 -2.76
C PHE A 3 -6.59 -28.27 -4.01
N ASP A 4 -7.38 -28.81 -4.96
CA ASP A 4 -6.89 -29.13 -6.26
C ASP A 4 -6.14 -27.92 -6.77
N LYS A 5 -4.88 -28.13 -7.16
CA LYS A 5 -4.05 -27.04 -7.68
C LYS A 5 -4.78 -26.52 -8.92
N ILE A 6 -5.34 -25.32 -8.80
CA ILE A 6 -5.88 -24.60 -9.95
C ILE A 6 -4.76 -24.50 -10.98
N ARG A 7 -4.98 -25.03 -12.17
CA ARG A 7 -3.99 -25.04 -13.23
C ARG A 7 -3.89 -23.66 -13.85
N GLU A 8 -2.70 -23.29 -14.28
CA GLU A 8 -2.44 -21.98 -14.87
C GLU A 8 -3.31 -21.71 -16.11
N ASP A 9 -3.53 -22.73 -16.94
CA ASP A 9 -4.39 -22.66 -18.13
C ASP A 9 -5.86 -22.38 -17.76
N GLU A 10 -6.35 -22.91 -16.64
CA GLU A 10 -7.70 -22.64 -16.14
C GLU A 10 -7.83 -21.19 -15.68
N VAL A 11 -6.83 -20.67 -14.95
CA VAL A 11 -6.81 -19.26 -14.55
C VAL A 11 -6.85 -18.34 -15.77
N ILE A 12 -6.02 -18.62 -16.76
CA ILE A 12 -5.98 -17.85 -18.02
C ILE A 12 -7.33 -17.92 -18.75
N HIS A 13 -7.94 -19.12 -18.80
CA HIS A 13 -9.24 -19.31 -19.43
C HIS A 13 -10.33 -18.45 -18.75
N TYR A 14 -10.44 -18.53 -17.42
CA TYR A 14 -11.42 -17.74 -16.68
C TYR A 14 -11.15 -16.24 -16.76
N TYR A 15 -9.89 -15.82 -16.79
CA TYR A 15 -9.53 -14.43 -17.00
C TYR A 15 -10.04 -13.90 -18.36
N HIS A 16 -9.88 -14.68 -19.43
CA HIS A 16 -10.40 -14.31 -20.75
C HIS A 16 -11.94 -14.24 -20.76
N LEU A 17 -12.62 -15.20 -20.11
CA LEU A 17 -14.07 -15.17 -20.00
C LEU A 17 -14.55 -13.93 -19.24
N TYR A 18 -13.88 -13.59 -18.12
CA TYR A 18 -14.17 -12.43 -17.32
C TYR A 18 -13.98 -11.12 -18.11
N THR A 19 -12.87 -11.00 -18.82
CA THR A 19 -12.59 -9.84 -19.66
C THR A 19 -13.65 -9.68 -20.76
N LYS A 20 -13.98 -10.77 -21.47
CA LYS A 20 -15.02 -10.78 -22.49
C LYS A 20 -16.39 -10.39 -21.93
N PHE A 21 -16.73 -10.86 -20.74
CA PHE A 21 -17.98 -10.49 -20.06
C PHE A 21 -18.02 -8.99 -19.74
N LYS A 22 -16.93 -8.42 -19.24
CA LYS A 22 -16.83 -6.96 -18.99
C LYS A 22 -17.04 -6.17 -20.28
N ASP A 23 -16.34 -6.55 -21.35
CA ASP A 23 -16.43 -5.86 -22.65
C ASP A 23 -17.84 -5.90 -23.22
N GLN A 24 -18.50 -7.08 -23.22
CA GLN A 24 -19.86 -7.26 -23.76
C GLN A 24 -20.92 -6.48 -22.97
N ASN A 25 -20.69 -6.21 -21.68
CA ASN A 25 -21.63 -5.51 -20.82
C ASN A 25 -21.20 -4.07 -20.51
N SER A 26 -20.15 -3.56 -21.16
CA SER A 26 -19.58 -2.23 -20.91
C SER A 26 -19.26 -1.99 -19.43
N LEU A 27 -18.75 -3.00 -18.76
CA LEU A 27 -18.36 -2.96 -17.36
C LEU A 27 -16.85 -2.69 -17.22
N ILE A 28 -16.49 -2.03 -16.13
CA ILE A 28 -15.10 -1.82 -15.73
C ILE A 28 -14.96 -2.18 -14.24
N ASP A 29 -13.86 -2.80 -13.87
CA ASP A 29 -13.48 -3.00 -12.48
C ASP A 29 -12.44 -1.97 -12.03
N PHE A 30 -12.01 -2.06 -10.76
CA PHE A 30 -11.04 -1.12 -10.20
C PHE A 30 -9.68 -1.18 -10.91
N GLU A 31 -9.24 -2.34 -11.35
CA GLU A 31 -7.98 -2.49 -12.07
C GLU A 31 -8.04 -1.85 -13.46
N ASP A 32 -9.16 -2.02 -14.16
CA ASP A 32 -9.42 -1.34 -15.44
C ASP A 32 -9.38 0.18 -15.28
N MET A 33 -9.91 0.71 -14.17
CA MET A 33 -9.87 2.16 -13.88
C MET A 33 -8.43 2.65 -13.76
N LEU A 34 -7.57 1.91 -13.06
CA LEU A 34 -6.16 2.24 -12.91
C LEU A 34 -5.42 2.16 -14.26
N HIS A 35 -5.69 1.11 -15.05
CA HIS A 35 -5.13 0.97 -16.40
C HIS A 35 -5.56 2.12 -17.31
N LYS A 36 -6.84 2.47 -17.31
CA LYS A 36 -7.34 3.62 -18.08
C LYS A 36 -6.67 4.92 -17.65
N ALA A 37 -6.52 5.15 -16.34
CA ALA A 37 -5.83 6.32 -15.82
C ALA A 37 -4.36 6.42 -16.27
N LEU A 38 -3.71 5.30 -16.56
CA LEU A 38 -2.32 5.27 -17.03
C LEU A 38 -2.20 5.41 -18.55
N HIS A 39 -3.08 4.76 -19.31
CA HIS A 39 -2.89 4.54 -20.74
C HIS A 39 -3.81 5.38 -21.64
N GLN A 40 -4.87 5.94 -21.09
CA GLN A 40 -5.70 6.90 -21.82
C GLN A 40 -5.19 8.32 -21.61
N ASP A 41 -5.50 9.23 -22.54
CA ASP A 41 -5.16 10.66 -22.45
C ASP A 41 -6.05 11.38 -21.42
N ILE A 42 -6.08 10.83 -20.20
CA ILE A 42 -6.80 11.43 -19.08
C ILE A 42 -5.99 12.62 -18.58
N ILE A 43 -6.62 13.79 -18.63
CA ILE A 43 -6.04 15.01 -18.08
C ILE A 43 -6.27 15.00 -16.57
N PHE A 44 -5.22 14.69 -15.81
CA PHE A 44 -5.27 14.87 -14.36
C PHE A 44 -5.24 16.36 -14.03
N PRO A 45 -6.09 16.80 -13.10
CA PRO A 45 -6.03 18.17 -12.60
C PRO A 45 -4.70 18.43 -11.89
N SER A 46 -4.28 19.68 -11.84
CA SER A 46 -3.14 20.09 -11.02
C SER A 46 -3.59 20.30 -9.58
N TYR A 47 -2.81 19.83 -8.64
CA TYR A 47 -3.07 19.98 -7.21
C TYR A 47 -1.97 20.82 -6.55
N LYS A 48 -2.34 21.66 -5.60
CA LYS A 48 -1.34 22.30 -4.75
C LYS A 48 -0.67 21.26 -3.85
N ILE A 49 -1.47 20.41 -3.23
CA ILE A 49 -1.01 19.38 -2.29
C ILE A 49 -1.65 18.06 -2.67
N LEU A 50 -0.83 17.03 -2.81
CA LEU A 50 -1.26 15.64 -2.92
C LEU A 50 -0.77 14.90 -1.68
N MET A 51 -1.68 14.25 -0.96
CA MET A 51 -1.37 13.42 0.20
C MET A 51 -1.81 11.99 -0.07
N VAL A 52 -0.95 11.03 0.21
CA VAL A 52 -1.24 9.60 0.09
C VAL A 52 -0.93 8.94 1.42
N ASP A 53 -1.93 8.31 2.00
CA ASP A 53 -1.83 7.56 3.24
C ASP A 53 -1.79 6.04 2.99
N GLU A 54 -1.37 5.26 3.99
CA GLU A 54 -1.26 3.80 3.93
C GLU A 54 -0.42 3.32 2.72
N CYS A 55 0.67 4.02 2.43
CA CYS A 55 1.50 3.77 1.25
C CYS A 55 2.09 2.35 1.19
N GLN A 56 2.19 1.63 2.31
CA GLN A 56 2.66 0.26 2.35
C GLN A 56 1.73 -0.73 1.64
N ASP A 57 0.44 -0.37 1.47
CA ASP A 57 -0.59 -1.24 0.91
C ASP A 57 -0.81 -1.05 -0.59
N LEU A 58 -0.04 -0.15 -1.21
CA LEU A 58 -0.18 0.17 -2.62
C LEU A 58 0.47 -0.88 -3.52
N SER A 59 -0.29 -1.33 -4.52
CA SER A 59 0.21 -2.18 -5.60
C SER A 59 1.14 -1.40 -6.55
N LYS A 60 1.91 -2.13 -7.35
CA LYS A 60 2.75 -1.50 -8.38
C LYS A 60 1.97 -0.66 -9.38
N LEU A 61 0.73 -1.06 -9.68
CA LEU A 61 -0.14 -0.34 -10.61
C LEU A 61 -0.60 0.98 -10.00
N GLU A 62 -1.05 0.97 -8.73
CA GLU A 62 -1.43 2.18 -7.99
C GLU A 62 -0.26 3.15 -7.86
N TRP A 63 0.95 2.65 -7.57
CA TRP A 63 2.16 3.49 -7.54
C TRP A 63 2.43 4.21 -8.86
N LYS A 64 2.17 3.58 -10.02
CA LYS A 64 2.30 4.24 -11.33
C LYS A 64 1.31 5.39 -11.48
N VAL A 65 0.06 5.21 -11.04
CA VAL A 65 -0.96 6.27 -11.05
C VAL A 65 -0.56 7.41 -10.12
N ILE A 66 -0.15 7.11 -8.89
CA ILE A 66 0.32 8.10 -7.92
C ILE A 66 1.51 8.90 -8.46
N ALA A 67 2.47 8.23 -9.10
CA ALA A 67 3.61 8.92 -9.72
C ALA A 67 3.18 9.90 -10.83
N LYS A 68 2.11 9.57 -11.58
CA LYS A 68 1.53 10.44 -12.60
C LYS A 68 0.84 11.66 -11.96
N LEU A 69 0.10 11.44 -10.85
CA LEU A 69 -0.53 12.51 -10.07
C LEU A 69 0.49 13.42 -9.37
N ALA A 70 1.52 12.84 -8.77
CA ALA A 70 2.56 13.58 -8.07
C ALA A 70 3.30 14.57 -8.98
N LYS A 71 3.47 14.22 -10.27
CA LYS A 71 4.04 15.14 -11.28
C LYS A 71 3.16 16.36 -11.57
N LYS A 72 1.87 16.30 -11.18
CA LYS A 72 0.89 17.37 -11.35
C LYS A 72 0.60 18.11 -10.05
N SER A 73 1.32 17.81 -8.98
CA SER A 73 1.20 18.49 -7.68
C SER A 73 2.42 19.36 -7.39
N GLU A 74 2.20 20.47 -6.70
CA GLU A 74 3.29 21.36 -6.23
C GLU A 74 4.00 20.72 -5.04
N GLU A 75 3.23 20.10 -4.14
CA GLU A 75 3.74 19.38 -2.97
C GLU A 75 3.15 17.97 -2.91
N PHE A 76 3.97 17.01 -2.54
CA PHE A 76 3.57 15.61 -2.42
C PHE A 76 4.00 15.04 -1.07
N TYR A 77 3.05 14.53 -0.32
CA TYR A 77 3.24 13.90 0.99
C TYR A 77 2.80 12.45 0.96
N MET A 78 3.61 11.60 1.58
CA MET A 78 3.31 10.18 1.74
C MET A 78 3.37 9.81 3.22
N ALA A 79 2.44 9.00 3.67
CA ALA A 79 2.45 8.38 4.99
C ALA A 79 2.27 6.87 4.85
N GLY A 80 2.87 6.12 5.77
CA GLY A 80 2.75 4.66 5.79
C GLY A 80 3.61 4.05 6.89
N ASP A 81 3.32 2.80 7.19
CA ASP A 81 4.03 2.00 8.19
C ASP A 81 4.49 0.68 7.55
N ASP A 82 5.78 0.54 7.30
CA ASP A 82 6.33 -0.64 6.65
C ASP A 82 6.22 -1.92 7.51
N ASP A 83 6.10 -1.78 8.82
CA ASP A 83 5.82 -2.91 9.71
C ASP A 83 4.38 -3.45 9.57
N GLN A 84 3.47 -2.72 8.91
CA GLN A 84 2.10 -3.11 8.63
C GLN A 84 1.87 -3.60 7.18
N ALA A 85 2.91 -3.79 6.39
CA ALA A 85 2.83 -4.27 5.00
C ALA A 85 2.48 -5.76 4.94
N ILE A 86 1.18 -6.09 4.98
CA ILE A 86 0.69 -7.48 4.99
C ILE A 86 0.04 -7.92 3.66
N TYR A 87 -0.08 -7.03 2.67
CA TYR A 87 -0.81 -7.28 1.42
C TYR A 87 0.09 -7.62 0.23
N HIS A 88 1.23 -8.29 0.45
CA HIS A 88 2.12 -8.75 -0.63
C HIS A 88 1.39 -9.60 -1.69
N TRP A 89 0.41 -10.41 -1.28
CA TRP A 89 -0.41 -11.24 -2.16
C TRP A 89 -1.28 -10.42 -3.12
N LYS A 90 -1.58 -9.15 -2.82
CA LYS A 90 -2.25 -8.19 -3.70
C LYS A 90 -1.32 -7.53 -4.72
N GLY A 91 -0.04 -7.88 -4.74
CA GLY A 91 0.97 -7.22 -5.57
C GLY A 91 1.51 -5.92 -4.97
N CYS A 92 1.29 -5.67 -3.68
CA CYS A 92 1.90 -4.55 -2.96
C CYS A 92 3.41 -4.76 -2.86
N ASP A 93 4.17 -3.69 -3.07
CA ASP A 93 5.63 -3.72 -2.98
C ASP A 93 6.11 -2.57 -2.10
N ILE A 94 6.32 -2.89 -0.83
CA ILE A 94 6.78 -1.94 0.21
C ILE A 94 8.10 -1.25 -0.17
N ARG A 95 8.94 -1.91 -0.98
CA ARG A 95 10.23 -1.35 -1.41
C ARG A 95 10.06 -0.07 -2.23
N ILE A 96 8.93 0.10 -2.91
CA ILE A 96 8.64 1.33 -3.66
C ILE A 96 8.49 2.49 -2.69
N PHE A 97 7.69 2.32 -1.62
CA PHE A 97 7.54 3.32 -0.56
C PHE A 97 8.87 3.63 0.13
N GLN A 98 9.60 2.58 0.54
CA GLN A 98 10.86 2.73 1.26
C GLN A 98 11.94 3.47 0.45
N LYS A 99 11.98 3.27 -0.88
CA LYS A 99 12.98 3.82 -1.79
C LYS A 99 12.53 5.11 -2.49
N TRP A 100 11.30 5.58 -2.22
CA TRP A 100 10.82 6.80 -2.86
C TRP A 100 11.72 7.98 -2.50
N SER A 101 12.18 8.70 -3.53
CA SER A 101 13.00 9.88 -3.33
C SER A 101 12.17 11.02 -2.75
N CYS A 102 12.52 11.50 -1.57
CA CYS A 102 11.82 12.59 -0.90
C CYS A 102 12.82 13.63 -0.37
N ARG A 103 12.38 14.88 -0.27
CA ARG A 103 13.18 15.98 0.29
C ARG A 103 13.41 15.79 1.80
N GLN A 104 12.42 15.29 2.50
CA GLN A 104 12.44 15.09 3.94
C GLN A 104 11.70 13.82 4.32
N LYS A 105 12.27 13.07 5.23
CA LYS A 105 11.66 11.89 5.85
C LYS A 105 11.49 12.15 7.34
N ILE A 106 10.26 12.02 7.82
CA ILE A 106 9.91 12.18 9.23
C ILE A 106 9.46 10.83 9.77
N ILE A 107 10.04 10.42 10.88
CA ILE A 107 9.63 9.21 11.59
C ILE A 107 8.87 9.67 12.82
N LEU A 108 7.63 9.19 12.98
CA LEU A 108 6.83 9.47 14.16
C LEU A 108 7.39 8.67 15.36
N PRO A 109 7.90 9.34 16.42
CA PRO A 109 8.68 8.65 17.44
C PRO A 109 7.82 7.93 18.48
N HIS A 110 6.50 8.11 18.47
CA HIS A 110 5.63 7.54 19.52
C HIS A 110 4.37 6.91 18.93
N THR A 111 3.99 5.74 19.45
CA THR A 111 2.65 5.21 19.25
C THR A 111 1.68 5.85 20.24
N HIS A 112 0.52 6.29 19.72
CA HIS A 112 -0.57 6.88 20.50
C HIS A 112 -1.72 5.89 20.72
N ARG A 113 -1.64 4.74 20.06
CA ARG A 113 -2.71 3.72 20.03
C ARG A 113 -2.49 2.61 21.05
N LEU A 114 -1.25 2.12 21.19
CA LEU A 114 -0.97 0.88 21.88
C LEU A 114 -0.55 1.09 23.35
N PRO A 115 -1.17 0.36 24.30
CA PRO A 115 -0.64 0.19 25.65
C PRO A 115 0.73 -0.50 25.63
N LYS A 116 1.52 -0.30 26.67
CA LYS A 116 2.93 -0.76 26.77
C LYS A 116 3.09 -2.27 26.56
N LYS A 117 2.23 -3.09 27.17
CA LYS A 117 2.34 -4.55 27.06
C LYS A 117 2.09 -5.02 25.62
N ILE A 118 1.04 -4.48 24.96
CA ILE A 118 0.71 -4.80 23.57
C ILE A 118 1.81 -4.31 22.63
N TYR A 119 2.31 -3.10 22.83
CA TYR A 119 3.46 -2.57 22.10
C TYR A 119 4.69 -3.47 22.22
N THR A 120 5.01 -3.94 23.44
CA THR A 120 6.16 -4.83 23.67
C THR A 120 6.01 -6.15 22.93
N LEU A 121 4.79 -6.72 22.89
CA LEU A 121 4.50 -7.93 22.14
C LEU A 121 4.63 -7.70 20.64
N ALA A 122 4.00 -6.65 20.12
CA ALA A 122 4.08 -6.27 18.71
C ALA A 122 5.54 -6.09 18.27
N ARG A 123 6.37 -5.43 19.08
CA ARG A 123 7.81 -5.25 18.82
C ARG A 123 8.56 -6.58 18.69
N LYS A 124 8.19 -7.61 19.44
CA LYS A 124 8.82 -8.95 19.30
C LYS A 124 8.47 -9.58 17.95
N VAL A 125 7.26 -9.37 17.46
CA VAL A 125 6.80 -9.91 16.18
C VAL A 125 7.51 -9.19 15.02
N VAL A 126 7.46 -7.86 15.00
CA VAL A 126 8.02 -7.07 13.88
C VAL A 126 9.53 -7.19 13.74
N ARG A 127 10.27 -7.55 14.80
CA ARG A 127 11.70 -7.81 14.71
C ARG A 127 12.09 -8.97 13.78
N ASN A 128 11.13 -9.84 13.47
CA ASN A 128 11.33 -10.96 12.55
C ASN A 128 11.07 -10.58 11.08
N ILE A 129 10.65 -9.34 10.80
CA ILE A 129 10.42 -8.85 9.44
C ILE A 129 11.78 -8.45 8.86
N GLU A 130 12.19 -9.09 7.76
CA GLU A 130 13.48 -8.86 7.11
C GLU A 130 13.56 -7.51 6.39
N THR A 131 12.46 -7.08 5.77
CA THR A 131 12.38 -5.85 4.95
C THR A 131 11.69 -4.73 5.70
N ARG A 132 12.38 -4.10 6.63
CA ARG A 132 11.86 -2.95 7.37
C ARG A 132 12.86 -1.81 7.43
N LEU A 133 12.35 -0.59 7.59
CA LEU A 133 13.19 0.60 7.76
C LEU A 133 13.85 0.70 9.14
N GLY A 134 13.50 -0.20 10.07
CA GLY A 134 14.10 -0.24 11.40
C GLY A 134 13.66 0.92 12.31
N ASN A 135 12.49 1.46 12.09
CA ASN A 135 11.98 2.58 12.87
C ASN A 135 11.64 2.14 14.30
N ASP A 136 12.35 2.69 15.27
CA ASP A 136 12.11 2.46 16.69
C ASP A 136 11.28 3.61 17.26
N TYR A 137 9.96 3.47 17.27
CA TYR A 137 9.09 4.36 18.03
C TYR A 137 8.88 3.84 19.46
N LYS A 138 8.44 4.73 20.38
CA LYS A 138 8.21 4.42 21.79
C LYS A 138 6.73 4.52 22.13
N CYS A 139 6.30 3.86 23.19
CA CYS A 139 4.99 4.15 23.76
C CYS A 139 4.93 5.59 24.26
N ARG A 140 3.78 6.24 24.07
CA ARG A 140 3.53 7.54 24.70
C ARG A 140 3.54 7.39 26.21
N PRO A 141 4.12 8.34 27.00
CA PRO A 141 4.18 8.21 28.45
C PRO A 141 2.82 8.00 29.15
N THR A 142 1.75 8.58 28.60
CA THR A 142 0.38 8.37 29.09
C THR A 142 -0.12 6.93 28.89
N LYS A 143 0.37 6.23 27.85
CA LYS A 143 0.02 4.83 27.54
C LYS A 143 0.95 3.82 28.23
N GLU A 144 2.06 4.26 28.80
CA GLU A 144 2.96 3.38 29.55
C GLU A 144 2.32 2.84 30.84
N LYS A 145 1.37 3.57 31.40
CA LYS A 145 0.64 3.19 32.62
C LYS A 145 -0.60 2.33 32.34
N GLU A 146 -1.06 2.27 31.09
CA GLU A 146 -2.19 1.43 30.72
C GLU A 146 -1.72 -0.02 30.63
N GLU A 147 -2.26 -0.85 31.52
CA GLU A 147 -2.13 -2.30 31.41
C GLU A 147 -3.19 -2.79 30.42
N GLY A 148 -2.78 -3.16 29.20
CA GLY A 148 -3.66 -3.80 28.25
C GLY A 148 -3.98 -5.24 28.61
#